data_f50cc8d59a19f5974d287bc665f78a2c
#
_entry.id   f50cc8d59a19f5974d287bc665f78a2c
#
_cell.length_a   1.000
_cell.length_b   1.000
_cell.length_c   1.000
_cell.angle_alpha   90.00
_cell.angle_beta   90.00
_cell.angle_gamma   90.00
#
_symmetry.space_group_name_H-M   'P 1'
#
loop_
_entity.id
_entity.type
_entity.pdbx_description
1 polymer ?
#
loop_
_entity_poly.entity_id
_entity_poly.type
_entity_poly.pdbx_seq_one_letter_code
_entity_poly.pdbx_strand_id
1 'polypeptide(L)'
;MLGGMPDPSTLATQLPPKAVEIRTPARVHLGMLSFGHRDVRSFGGVGVMLDRPPLQVRLRRAGRLEARGLHAERALRYAKACVDAWRLGDVGCAIEVVTAPAAHVGLGTGTQLGLAVAAGMRHLFALGSEAHAPAATPHPMQEELQPTEHDWLFDTRDSMELARAVGRGRRSCVGVYGFSRGGLIVEAGRMIRDEADADDNVTRSFSPMVARVRLPQAWRCVLLVARDATGISGEAEREAFKRLPPTPREITAELSRLALVELLPAAVEGKFIEFSLAVRNYGAMAGKPFETESSKLPYAKATADLIELLSELGAPGCAQSSWGPAVMACCESLDRAGSLVDRLESLGLGRHHDMVITKFDTQGGVLRVIE
;
A
#
# COMPACT_ATOMS: atom_id res chain seq x y z
N MET A 1 -42.18 -17.98 26.12
CA MET A 1 -42.41 -16.91 25.14
C MET A 1 -41.30 -16.99 24.13
N LEU A 2 -41.59 -17.52 22.98
CA LEU A 2 -40.65 -17.66 21.84
C LEU A 2 -40.60 -16.30 21.13
N GLY A 3 -39.42 -15.62 21.22
CA GLY A 3 -39.18 -14.41 20.50
C GLY A 3 -39.12 -14.69 18.98
N GLY A 4 -40.03 -14.05 18.23
CA GLY A 4 -40.12 -14.21 16.77
C GLY A 4 -38.82 -13.82 16.09
N MET A 5 -38.39 -14.64 15.13
CA MET A 5 -37.34 -14.25 14.17
C MET A 5 -37.82 -13.02 13.38
N PRO A 6 -36.95 -12.08 13.11
CA PRO A 6 -37.31 -10.94 12.26
C PRO A 6 -37.62 -11.47 10.83
N ASP A 7 -38.69 -10.93 10.28
CA ASP A 7 -39.21 -11.20 8.93
C ASP A 7 -38.12 -10.96 7.88
N PRO A 8 -37.79 -11.96 7.04
CA PRO A 8 -36.80 -11.78 5.96
C PRO A 8 -37.25 -10.80 4.86
N SER A 9 -38.48 -10.29 4.89
CA SER A 9 -38.99 -9.33 3.92
C SER A 9 -38.59 -7.86 4.17
N THR A 10 -37.88 -7.55 5.25
CA THR A 10 -37.40 -6.19 5.58
C THR A 10 -35.98 -5.89 5.08
N LEU A 11 -35.36 -6.72 4.30
CA LEU A 11 -34.23 -6.30 3.47
C LEU A 11 -34.78 -5.43 2.35
N ALA A 12 -35.07 -4.17 2.69
CA ALA A 12 -35.34 -3.13 1.69
C ALA A 12 -34.21 -3.18 0.66
N THR A 13 -34.55 -3.50 -0.57
CA THR A 13 -33.68 -3.36 -1.74
C THR A 13 -33.31 -1.89 -1.86
N GLN A 14 -32.30 -1.47 -1.11
CA GLN A 14 -31.77 -0.12 -1.26
C GLN A 14 -31.29 0.01 -2.71
N LEU A 15 -31.82 0.98 -3.40
CA LEU A 15 -31.33 1.35 -4.74
C LEU A 15 -29.82 1.58 -4.62
N PRO A 16 -29.01 1.06 -5.57
CA PRO A 16 -27.57 1.24 -5.51
C PRO A 16 -27.26 2.75 -5.45
N PRO A 17 -26.25 3.15 -4.66
CA PRO A 17 -25.93 4.56 -4.47
C PRO A 17 -25.60 5.24 -5.79
N LYS A 18 -25.85 6.54 -5.85
CA LYS A 18 -25.54 7.35 -7.03
C LYS A 18 -24.10 7.80 -7.04
N ALA A 19 -23.50 8.01 -5.87
CA ALA A 19 -22.11 8.44 -5.71
C ALA A 19 -21.46 7.87 -4.45
N VAL A 20 -20.16 7.62 -4.54
CA VAL A 20 -19.30 7.13 -3.46
C VAL A 20 -17.97 7.87 -3.44
N GLU A 21 -17.38 7.97 -2.27
CA GLU A 21 -16.03 8.45 -2.05
C GLU A 21 -15.18 7.35 -1.42
N ILE A 22 -13.98 7.14 -1.92
CA ILE A 22 -13.03 6.18 -1.38
C ILE A 22 -11.76 6.92 -1.01
N ARG A 23 -11.33 6.74 0.25
CA ARG A 23 -10.04 7.21 0.77
C ARG A 23 -9.15 6.00 1.04
N THR A 24 -7.89 6.06 0.62
CA THR A 24 -6.92 4.99 0.85
C THR A 24 -5.62 5.53 1.43
N PRO A 25 -4.89 4.73 2.24
CA PRO A 25 -3.58 5.11 2.76
C PRO A 25 -2.49 5.04 1.68
N ALA A 26 -1.36 5.67 1.93
CA ALA A 26 -0.13 5.44 1.16
C ALA A 26 0.57 4.17 1.64
N ARG A 27 1.45 3.60 0.79
CA ARG A 27 2.24 2.41 1.12
C ARG A 27 3.72 2.67 0.96
N VAL A 28 4.50 2.45 2.01
CA VAL A 28 5.96 2.30 1.96
C VAL A 28 6.30 0.81 1.86
N HIS A 29 7.18 0.45 0.94
CA HIS A 29 7.67 -0.92 0.75
C HIS A 29 9.14 -0.97 1.10
N LEU A 30 9.49 -1.64 2.18
CA LEU A 30 10.86 -1.67 2.72
C LEU A 30 11.81 -2.52 1.88
N GLY A 31 11.26 -3.41 1.04
CA GLY A 31 12.04 -4.23 0.12
C GLY A 31 11.47 -5.63 -0.05
N MET A 32 11.93 -6.31 -1.09
CA MET A 32 11.53 -7.68 -1.41
C MET A 32 12.41 -8.69 -0.70
N LEU A 33 11.85 -9.86 -0.34
CA LEU A 33 12.60 -10.98 0.22
C LEU A 33 13.48 -11.65 -0.82
N SER A 34 12.96 -11.82 -2.03
CA SER A 34 13.70 -12.47 -3.13
C SER A 34 13.12 -12.13 -4.49
N PHE A 35 13.88 -12.40 -5.55
CA PHE A 35 13.41 -12.44 -6.94
C PHE A 35 14.34 -13.29 -7.80
N GLY A 36 13.86 -13.67 -9.00
CA GLY A 36 14.65 -14.36 -10.01
C GLY A 36 14.78 -15.87 -9.81
N HIS A 37 14.16 -16.46 -8.80
CA HIS A 37 14.17 -17.89 -8.52
C HIS A 37 12.90 -18.57 -9.03
N ARG A 38 13.03 -19.85 -9.44
CA ARG A 38 11.90 -20.72 -9.82
C ARG A 38 11.62 -21.85 -8.82
N ASP A 39 12.60 -22.20 -8.02
CA ASP A 39 12.54 -23.28 -7.03
C ASP A 39 12.12 -22.85 -5.63
N VAL A 40 12.12 -21.53 -5.39
CA VAL A 40 11.63 -20.90 -4.16
C VAL A 40 10.65 -19.78 -4.48
N ARG A 41 9.97 -19.26 -3.46
CA ARG A 41 9.07 -18.12 -3.63
C ARG A 41 9.86 -16.89 -4.07
N SER A 42 9.35 -16.19 -5.06
CA SER A 42 9.87 -14.92 -5.56
C SER A 42 8.98 -13.76 -5.15
N PHE A 43 9.58 -12.57 -5.07
CA PHE A 43 8.97 -11.37 -4.53
C PHE A 43 8.73 -11.51 -3.02
N GLY A 44 7.51 -11.22 -2.53
CA GLY A 44 7.32 -11.11 -1.09
C GLY A 44 7.97 -9.86 -0.54
N GLY A 45 7.95 -9.71 0.77
CA GLY A 45 8.62 -8.58 1.40
C GLY A 45 7.85 -7.97 2.55
N VAL A 46 8.33 -6.82 2.96
CA VAL A 46 7.79 -6.06 4.09
C VAL A 46 7.39 -4.66 3.64
N GLY A 47 6.27 -4.18 4.17
CA GLY A 47 5.89 -2.80 3.98
C GLY A 47 4.89 -2.34 5.02
N VAL A 48 4.67 -1.03 5.06
CA VAL A 48 3.83 -0.38 6.05
C VAL A 48 2.90 0.62 5.38
N MET A 49 1.68 0.75 5.93
CA MET A 49 0.71 1.72 5.44
C MET A 49 0.80 3.00 6.25
N LEU A 50 0.65 4.14 5.58
CA LEU A 50 0.71 5.48 6.15
C LEU A 50 -0.60 6.22 5.88
N ASP A 51 -1.12 6.91 6.88
CA ASP A 51 -2.35 7.70 6.77
C ASP A 51 -2.23 8.87 5.77
N ARG A 52 -1.01 9.41 5.59
CA ARG A 52 -0.72 10.51 4.68
C ARG A 52 0.51 10.25 3.81
N PRO A 53 0.54 10.80 2.60
CA PRO A 53 -0.54 11.48 1.88
C PRO A 53 -1.63 10.50 1.44
N PRO A 54 -2.92 10.83 1.65
CA PRO A 54 -4.00 9.93 1.23
C PRO A 54 -4.22 9.99 -0.28
N LEU A 55 -4.78 8.90 -0.83
CA LEU A 55 -5.42 8.94 -2.12
C LEU A 55 -6.94 8.98 -1.91
N GLN A 56 -7.63 9.89 -2.59
CA GLN A 56 -9.07 10.08 -2.49
C GLN A 56 -9.71 10.17 -3.86
N VAL A 57 -10.72 9.34 -4.09
CA VAL A 57 -11.43 9.22 -5.37
C VAL A 57 -12.92 9.30 -5.12
N ARG A 58 -13.63 10.08 -5.94
CA ARG A 58 -15.08 10.10 -5.99
C ARG A 58 -15.55 9.44 -7.27
N LEU A 59 -16.54 8.60 -7.17
CA LEU A 59 -17.18 7.98 -8.32
C LEU A 59 -18.67 8.23 -8.24
N ARG A 60 -19.28 8.55 -9.40
CA ARG A 60 -20.75 8.66 -9.55
C ARG A 60 -21.21 8.01 -10.85
N ARG A 61 -22.43 7.53 -10.89
CA ARG A 61 -23.03 7.05 -12.13
C ARG A 61 -23.13 8.19 -13.15
N ALA A 62 -22.85 7.88 -14.40
CA ALA A 62 -22.87 8.84 -15.51
C ALA A 62 -23.28 8.15 -16.81
N GLY A 63 -23.48 8.90 -17.88
CA GLY A 63 -23.84 8.35 -19.19
C GLY A 63 -22.67 7.64 -19.92
N ARG A 64 -21.44 7.89 -19.51
CA ARG A 64 -20.23 7.28 -20.09
C ARG A 64 -19.11 7.17 -19.05
N LEU A 65 -18.07 6.41 -19.38
CA LEU A 65 -16.86 6.36 -18.59
C LEU A 65 -16.02 7.61 -18.84
N GLU A 66 -15.75 8.38 -17.79
CA GLU A 66 -14.90 9.56 -17.83
C GLU A 66 -14.13 9.72 -16.53
N ALA A 67 -12.97 10.38 -16.58
CA ALA A 67 -12.17 10.64 -15.42
C ALA A 67 -11.53 12.02 -15.47
N ARG A 68 -11.36 12.67 -14.30
CA ARG A 68 -10.71 13.97 -14.15
C ARG A 68 -9.83 14.02 -12.89
N GLY A 69 -9.00 15.02 -12.79
CA GLY A 69 -8.07 15.22 -11.67
C GLY A 69 -6.72 14.52 -11.87
N LEU A 70 -6.00 14.31 -10.79
CA LEU A 70 -4.69 13.66 -10.81
C LEU A 70 -4.79 12.20 -11.30
N HIS A 71 -3.88 11.78 -12.19
CA HIS A 71 -3.87 10.40 -12.72
C HIS A 71 -5.17 9.96 -13.43
N ALA A 72 -5.97 10.89 -13.97
CA ALA A 72 -7.27 10.62 -14.60
C ALA A 72 -7.21 9.51 -15.65
N GLU A 73 -6.23 9.54 -16.57
CA GLU A 73 -6.06 8.49 -17.59
C GLU A 73 -5.86 7.10 -16.97
N ARG A 74 -5.09 7.04 -15.87
CA ARG A 74 -4.87 5.77 -15.16
C ARG A 74 -6.14 5.29 -14.47
N ALA A 75 -6.91 6.20 -13.85
CA ALA A 75 -8.21 5.88 -13.26
C ALA A 75 -9.18 5.35 -14.31
N LEU A 76 -9.24 5.99 -15.48
CA LEU A 76 -10.07 5.53 -16.61
C LEU A 76 -9.67 4.13 -17.13
N ARG A 77 -8.36 3.83 -17.21
CA ARG A 77 -7.88 2.49 -17.56
C ARG A 77 -8.33 1.44 -16.54
N TYR A 78 -8.31 1.75 -15.25
CA TYR A 78 -8.81 0.83 -14.22
C TYR A 78 -10.31 0.63 -14.30
N ALA A 79 -11.09 1.68 -14.55
CA ALA A 79 -12.54 1.54 -14.76
C ALA A 79 -12.86 0.64 -15.95
N LYS A 80 -12.17 0.81 -17.08
CA LYS A 80 -12.30 -0.09 -18.24
C LYS A 80 -11.95 -1.52 -17.89
N ALA A 81 -10.84 -1.74 -17.17
CA ALA A 81 -10.47 -3.08 -16.70
C ALA A 81 -11.55 -3.72 -15.81
N CYS A 82 -12.21 -2.94 -14.95
CA CYS A 82 -13.35 -3.43 -14.16
C CYS A 82 -14.55 -3.80 -15.04
N VAL A 83 -14.89 -2.97 -16.04
CA VAL A 83 -15.98 -3.28 -17.00
C VAL A 83 -15.72 -4.60 -17.69
N ASP A 84 -14.49 -4.80 -18.18
CA ASP A 84 -14.08 -6.03 -18.86
C ASP A 84 -14.09 -7.25 -17.92
N ALA A 85 -13.44 -7.11 -16.75
CA ALA A 85 -13.32 -8.20 -15.78
C ALA A 85 -14.68 -8.68 -15.24
N TRP A 86 -15.62 -7.78 -15.04
CA TRP A 86 -16.93 -8.07 -14.47
C TRP A 86 -18.05 -8.12 -15.51
N ARG A 87 -17.73 -7.94 -16.79
CA ARG A 87 -18.68 -8.00 -17.92
C ARG A 87 -19.88 -7.08 -17.73
N LEU A 88 -19.63 -5.84 -17.32
CA LEU A 88 -20.68 -4.88 -16.97
C LEU A 88 -21.48 -4.35 -18.16
N GLY A 89 -21.04 -4.61 -19.39
CA GLY A 89 -21.65 -4.04 -20.58
C GLY A 89 -21.39 -2.53 -20.70
N ASP A 90 -22.35 -1.80 -21.23
CA ASP A 90 -22.23 -0.35 -21.43
C ASP A 90 -22.67 0.41 -20.16
N VAL A 91 -21.73 0.58 -19.26
CA VAL A 91 -21.93 1.34 -18.00
C VAL A 91 -21.14 2.64 -18.03
N GLY A 92 -21.75 3.71 -17.55
CA GLY A 92 -21.12 5.02 -17.41
C GLY A 92 -20.81 5.37 -15.95
N CYS A 93 -19.59 5.88 -15.74
CA CYS A 93 -19.11 6.33 -14.44
C CYS A 93 -18.20 7.55 -14.60
N ALA A 94 -18.50 8.62 -13.89
CA ALA A 94 -17.62 9.77 -13.77
C ALA A 94 -16.73 9.59 -12.54
N ILE A 95 -15.41 9.65 -12.75
CA ILE A 95 -14.39 9.44 -11.74
C ILE A 95 -13.63 10.75 -11.53
N GLU A 96 -13.52 11.18 -10.29
CA GLU A 96 -12.71 12.33 -9.89
C GLU A 96 -11.62 11.89 -8.92
N VAL A 97 -10.36 12.02 -9.30
CA VAL A 97 -9.24 11.83 -8.37
C VAL A 97 -8.99 13.16 -7.66
N VAL A 98 -9.49 13.25 -6.42
CA VAL A 98 -9.48 14.49 -5.62
C VAL A 98 -8.08 14.78 -5.10
N THR A 99 -7.44 13.76 -4.49
CA THR A 99 -6.05 13.82 -4.03
C THR A 99 -5.35 12.52 -4.32
N ALA A 100 -4.07 12.59 -4.60
CA ALA A 100 -3.21 11.41 -4.73
C ALA A 100 -1.75 11.79 -4.54
N PRO A 101 -0.90 10.90 -4.00
CA PRO A 101 0.54 11.04 -4.09
C PRO A 101 0.99 11.09 -5.56
N ALA A 102 2.10 11.73 -5.82
CA ALA A 102 2.71 11.72 -7.15
C ALA A 102 2.93 10.27 -7.64
N ALA A 103 2.91 10.10 -8.96
CA ALA A 103 3.20 8.79 -9.54
C ALA A 103 4.68 8.45 -9.38
N HIS A 104 4.97 7.17 -9.19
CA HIS A 104 6.34 6.62 -9.22
C HIS A 104 7.29 7.14 -8.13
N VAL A 105 6.77 7.70 -7.05
CA VAL A 105 7.58 8.11 -5.89
C VAL A 105 7.76 7.01 -4.84
N GLY A 106 7.26 5.79 -5.07
CA GLY A 106 7.41 4.66 -4.13
C GLY A 106 6.22 4.47 -3.18
N LEU A 107 5.18 5.31 -3.24
CA LEU A 107 4.06 5.32 -2.28
C LEU A 107 2.87 4.42 -2.64
N GLY A 108 3.02 3.52 -3.60
CA GLY A 108 1.98 2.57 -3.95
C GLY A 108 0.76 3.17 -4.66
N THR A 109 0.83 4.42 -5.13
CA THR A 109 -0.27 5.19 -5.75
C THR A 109 -1.03 4.39 -6.79
N GLY A 110 -0.32 3.67 -7.67
CA GLY A 110 -0.97 2.89 -8.74
C GLY A 110 -1.84 1.75 -8.23
N THR A 111 -1.45 1.09 -7.14
CA THR A 111 -2.23 0.00 -6.52
C THR A 111 -3.43 0.59 -5.78
N GLN A 112 -3.22 1.62 -4.96
CA GLN A 112 -4.29 2.26 -4.20
C GLN A 112 -5.35 2.86 -5.13
N LEU A 113 -4.95 3.55 -6.21
CA LEU A 113 -5.88 4.08 -7.21
C LEU A 113 -6.70 2.98 -7.89
N GLY A 114 -6.04 1.89 -8.30
CA GLY A 114 -6.73 0.76 -8.93
C GLY A 114 -7.77 0.14 -8.03
N LEU A 115 -7.41 -0.12 -6.77
CA LEU A 115 -8.32 -0.70 -5.78
C LEU A 115 -9.46 0.26 -5.42
N ALA A 116 -9.19 1.56 -5.28
CA ALA A 116 -10.22 2.56 -5.01
C ALA A 116 -11.24 2.66 -6.15
N VAL A 117 -10.78 2.70 -7.41
CA VAL A 117 -11.66 2.70 -8.58
C VAL A 117 -12.48 1.41 -8.65
N ALA A 118 -11.85 0.25 -8.45
CA ALA A 118 -12.55 -1.03 -8.47
C ALA A 118 -13.59 -1.14 -7.33
N ALA A 119 -13.25 -0.70 -6.13
CA ALA A 119 -14.18 -0.67 -5.00
C ALA A 119 -15.40 0.21 -5.29
N GLY A 120 -15.17 1.41 -5.81
CA GLY A 120 -16.25 2.32 -6.19
C GLY A 120 -17.13 1.77 -7.31
N MET A 121 -16.54 1.21 -8.36
CA MET A 121 -17.28 0.56 -9.45
C MET A 121 -18.13 -0.61 -8.95
N ARG A 122 -17.54 -1.51 -8.13
CA ARG A 122 -18.26 -2.64 -7.54
C ARG A 122 -19.47 -2.16 -6.73
N HIS A 123 -19.29 -1.16 -5.90
CA HIS A 123 -20.34 -0.64 -5.05
C HIS A 123 -21.45 0.10 -5.83
N LEU A 124 -21.08 0.94 -6.79
CA LEU A 124 -22.04 1.67 -7.62
C LEU A 124 -22.91 0.74 -8.48
N PHE A 125 -22.36 -0.35 -9.01
CA PHE A 125 -23.06 -1.23 -9.91
C PHE A 125 -23.63 -2.50 -9.24
N ALA A 126 -23.59 -2.55 -7.89
CA ALA A 126 -24.15 -3.64 -7.07
C ALA A 126 -23.69 -5.03 -7.54
N LEU A 127 -22.41 -5.17 -7.84
CA LEU A 127 -21.83 -6.44 -8.26
C LEU A 127 -21.65 -7.34 -7.05
N GLY A 128 -22.66 -8.15 -6.81
CA GLY A 128 -22.69 -9.33 -5.94
C GLY A 128 -21.57 -9.46 -4.90
N SER A 129 -21.68 -8.73 -3.83
CA SER A 129 -21.36 -9.26 -2.51
C SER A 129 -22.63 -9.10 -1.69
N GLU A 130 -23.07 -10.14 -1.06
CA GLU A 130 -23.86 -9.96 0.15
C GLU A 130 -23.10 -8.90 0.93
N ALA A 131 -23.75 -7.73 1.08
CA ALA A 131 -23.15 -6.63 1.81
C ALA A 131 -22.76 -7.18 3.17
N HIS A 132 -21.50 -7.45 3.35
CA HIS A 132 -21.01 -7.74 4.69
C HIS A 132 -21.15 -6.42 5.42
N ALA A 133 -22.27 -6.31 6.16
CA ALA A 133 -22.40 -5.35 7.23
C ALA A 133 -21.08 -5.34 8.00
N PRO A 134 -20.60 -4.19 8.48
CA PRO A 134 -19.35 -4.12 9.20
C PRO A 134 -19.29 -5.28 10.18
N ALA A 135 -18.31 -6.17 10.02
CA ALA A 135 -18.10 -7.26 10.95
C ALA A 135 -17.77 -6.62 12.30
N ALA A 136 -18.82 -6.29 13.04
CA ALA A 136 -18.76 -5.80 14.38
C ALA A 136 -18.41 -6.97 15.30
N THR A 137 -17.15 -7.32 15.34
CA THR A 137 -16.55 -7.89 16.54
C THR A 137 -15.41 -6.97 16.92
N PRO A 138 -15.64 -6.03 17.85
CA PRO A 138 -14.55 -5.24 18.41
C PRO A 138 -13.64 -6.20 19.16
N HIS A 139 -12.39 -6.29 18.71
CA HIS A 139 -11.33 -6.81 19.57
C HIS A 139 -11.22 -5.83 20.76
N PRO A 140 -11.12 -6.29 22.03
CA PRO A 140 -11.20 -5.44 23.22
C PRO A 140 -10.09 -4.37 23.40
N MET A 141 -9.26 -4.12 22.41
CA MET A 141 -8.29 -3.02 22.36
C MET A 141 -8.57 -2.00 21.25
N GLN A 142 -9.82 -1.81 20.85
CA GLN A 142 -10.23 -0.87 19.79
C GLN A 142 -11.13 0.24 20.36
N GLU A 143 -10.63 1.00 21.29
CA GLU A 143 -11.20 2.32 21.62
C GLU A 143 -10.43 3.40 20.87
N GLU A 144 -10.75 3.66 19.61
CA GLU A 144 -10.60 4.98 18.97
C GLU A 144 -10.97 4.86 17.50
N LEU A 145 -11.96 5.63 17.08
CA LEU A 145 -12.56 5.74 15.77
C LEU A 145 -13.38 4.51 15.35
N GLN A 146 -14.57 4.41 15.92
CA GLN A 146 -15.61 3.55 15.36
C GLN A 146 -15.97 4.08 13.96
N PRO A 147 -15.96 3.21 12.91
CA PRO A 147 -16.49 3.61 11.62
C PRO A 147 -17.93 4.09 11.83
N THR A 148 -18.31 5.18 11.17
CA THR A 148 -19.69 5.64 11.18
C THR A 148 -20.56 4.60 10.47
N GLU A 149 -21.87 4.59 10.72
CA GLU A 149 -22.83 3.65 10.09
C GLU A 149 -22.79 3.67 8.55
N HIS A 150 -22.11 4.67 7.96
CA HIS A 150 -21.98 4.86 6.53
C HIS A 150 -20.59 4.55 5.97
N ASP A 151 -19.65 4.08 6.80
CA ASP A 151 -18.28 3.77 6.38
C ASP A 151 -18.13 2.25 6.10
N TRP A 152 -17.76 1.91 4.87
CA TRP A 152 -17.50 0.54 4.46
C TRP A 152 -16.01 0.23 4.53
N LEU A 153 -15.66 -0.79 5.30
CA LEU A 153 -14.30 -1.33 5.38
C LEU A 153 -14.20 -2.58 4.48
N PHE A 154 -13.04 -2.78 3.91
CA PHE A 154 -12.77 -3.92 3.04
C PHE A 154 -12.10 -5.06 3.81
N ASP A 155 -12.47 -6.29 3.53
CA ASP A 155 -11.71 -7.43 4.00
C ASP A 155 -10.59 -7.81 3.01
N THR A 156 -9.77 -8.79 3.40
CA THR A 156 -8.64 -9.24 2.57
C THR A 156 -9.11 -9.91 1.28
N ARG A 157 -10.20 -10.65 1.31
CA ARG A 157 -10.75 -11.34 0.14
C ARG A 157 -11.28 -10.34 -0.87
N ASP A 158 -12.03 -9.35 -0.40
CA ASP A 158 -12.48 -8.22 -1.21
C ASP A 158 -11.32 -7.54 -1.92
N SER A 159 -10.29 -7.17 -1.17
CA SER A 159 -9.12 -6.47 -1.73
C SER A 159 -8.38 -7.31 -2.79
N MET A 160 -8.34 -8.63 -2.62
CA MET A 160 -7.75 -9.53 -3.62
C MET A 160 -8.61 -9.63 -4.89
N GLU A 161 -9.93 -9.65 -4.78
CA GLU A 161 -10.86 -9.65 -5.92
C GLU A 161 -10.76 -8.34 -6.71
N LEU A 162 -10.76 -7.20 -6.00
CA LEU A 162 -10.55 -5.88 -6.62
C LEU A 162 -9.20 -5.82 -7.34
N ALA A 163 -8.14 -6.34 -6.70
CA ALA A 163 -6.80 -6.35 -7.28
C ALA A 163 -6.72 -7.19 -8.56
N ARG A 164 -7.43 -8.33 -8.63
CA ARG A 164 -7.53 -9.14 -9.86
C ARG A 164 -8.16 -8.33 -10.99
N ALA A 165 -9.28 -7.67 -10.74
CA ALA A 165 -10.00 -6.89 -11.77
C ALA A 165 -9.12 -5.80 -12.39
N VAL A 166 -8.24 -5.17 -11.61
CA VAL A 166 -7.36 -4.08 -12.09
C VAL A 166 -5.91 -4.53 -12.32
N GLY A 167 -5.63 -5.83 -12.28
CA GLY A 167 -4.31 -6.40 -12.56
C GLY A 167 -3.22 -5.98 -11.56
N ARG A 168 -3.54 -5.94 -10.25
CA ARG A 168 -2.62 -5.60 -9.17
C ARG A 168 -2.25 -6.80 -8.31
N GLY A 169 -1.18 -6.67 -7.49
CA GLY A 169 -0.69 -7.75 -6.64
C GLY A 169 0.21 -8.76 -7.36
N ARG A 170 0.78 -8.41 -8.51
CA ARG A 170 1.59 -9.32 -9.33
C ARG A 170 2.96 -9.63 -8.73
N ARG A 171 3.62 -8.62 -8.16
CA ARG A 171 4.94 -8.77 -7.51
C ARG A 171 4.83 -8.66 -6.01
N SER A 172 4.26 -7.58 -5.50
CA SER A 172 4.00 -7.39 -4.08
C SER A 172 2.51 -7.20 -3.83
N CYS A 173 2.00 -7.85 -2.78
CA CYS A 173 0.64 -7.72 -2.29
C CYS A 173 0.53 -6.82 -1.04
N VAL A 174 1.64 -6.23 -0.54
CA VAL A 174 1.60 -5.32 0.62
C VAL A 174 0.53 -4.24 0.46
N GLY A 175 0.49 -3.56 -0.70
CA GLY A 175 -0.52 -2.54 -0.98
C GLY A 175 -1.95 -3.08 -1.12
N VAL A 176 -2.12 -4.35 -1.49
CA VAL A 176 -3.43 -5.03 -1.58
C VAL A 176 -3.94 -5.35 -0.17
N TYR A 177 -3.10 -5.98 0.64
CA TYR A 177 -3.42 -6.29 2.03
C TYR A 177 -3.60 -5.03 2.89
N GLY A 178 -2.74 -4.02 2.65
CA GLY A 178 -2.83 -2.74 3.32
C GLY A 178 -4.08 -1.94 2.98
N PHE A 179 -4.63 -2.13 1.78
CA PHE A 179 -5.91 -1.54 1.41
C PHE A 179 -7.05 -2.09 2.28
N SER A 180 -7.02 -3.38 2.67
CA SER A 180 -8.07 -3.93 3.52
C SER A 180 -8.05 -3.37 4.95
N ARG A 181 -6.89 -3.28 5.58
CA ARG A 181 -6.84 -2.96 7.03
C ARG A 181 -5.58 -2.23 7.49
N GLY A 182 -4.78 -1.65 6.61
CA GLY A 182 -3.54 -0.98 7.00
C GLY A 182 -2.51 -1.90 7.69
N GLY A 183 -1.62 -1.32 8.47
CA GLY A 183 -0.63 -2.02 9.30
C GLY A 183 0.75 -2.19 8.68
N LEU A 184 1.63 -2.81 9.45
CA LEU A 184 2.88 -3.42 8.99
C LEU A 184 2.55 -4.81 8.45
N ILE A 185 2.95 -5.10 7.22
CA ILE A 185 2.59 -6.32 6.50
C ILE A 185 3.86 -7.04 6.07
N VAL A 186 3.91 -8.34 6.33
CA VAL A 186 4.91 -9.27 5.82
C VAL A 186 4.23 -10.28 4.90
N GLU A 187 4.75 -10.44 3.70
CA GLU A 187 4.28 -11.40 2.70
C GLU A 187 5.40 -12.31 2.21
N ALA A 188 5.07 -13.58 1.94
CA ALA A 188 6.06 -14.63 1.67
C ALA A 188 6.54 -14.71 0.21
N GLY A 189 5.94 -13.94 -0.71
CA GLY A 189 6.18 -14.12 -2.14
C GLY A 189 5.34 -15.26 -2.75
N ARG A 190 5.40 -15.40 -4.06
CA ARG A 190 4.67 -16.42 -4.82
C ARG A 190 5.62 -17.38 -5.53
N MET A 191 5.18 -18.60 -5.76
CA MET A 191 5.91 -19.54 -6.61
C MET A 191 5.77 -19.11 -8.07
N ILE A 192 6.88 -19.14 -8.80
CA ILE A 192 6.93 -18.94 -10.25
C ILE A 192 7.40 -20.26 -10.85
N ARG A 193 6.47 -21.05 -11.36
CA ARG A 193 6.74 -22.42 -11.84
C ARG A 193 7.09 -22.47 -13.31
N ASP A 194 6.49 -21.59 -14.09
CA ASP A 194 6.62 -21.53 -15.54
C ASP A 194 6.63 -20.08 -16.05
N GLU A 195 6.77 -19.92 -17.37
CA GLU A 195 6.75 -18.60 -18.01
C GLU A 195 5.40 -17.90 -17.89
N ALA A 196 4.32 -18.66 -17.82
CA ALA A 196 2.99 -18.12 -17.66
C ALA A 196 2.77 -17.57 -16.24
N ASP A 197 3.43 -18.15 -15.22
CA ASP A 197 3.47 -17.56 -13.87
C ASP A 197 4.37 -16.33 -13.80
N ALA A 198 5.40 -16.27 -14.63
CA ALA A 198 6.30 -15.13 -14.75
C ALA A 198 5.71 -13.98 -15.57
N ASP A 199 4.63 -14.23 -16.33
CA ASP A 199 3.94 -13.18 -17.09
C ASP A 199 3.31 -12.16 -16.15
N ASP A 200 3.87 -10.97 -16.17
CA ASP A 200 3.40 -9.82 -15.39
C ASP A 200 2.03 -9.28 -15.87
N ASN A 201 1.44 -9.83 -16.93
CA ASN A 201 0.15 -9.39 -17.43
C ASN A 201 -1.05 -10.06 -16.77
N VAL A 202 -0.85 -11.19 -16.08
CA VAL A 202 -1.92 -11.94 -15.42
C VAL A 202 -1.60 -12.20 -13.95
N THR A 203 -2.49 -11.81 -13.03
CA THR A 203 -2.40 -12.15 -11.61
C THR A 203 -3.03 -13.52 -11.37
N ARG A 204 -2.26 -14.60 -11.50
CA ARG A 204 -2.74 -15.96 -11.27
C ARG A 204 -2.79 -16.34 -9.79
N SER A 205 -1.78 -15.90 -9.03
CA SER A 205 -1.69 -16.15 -7.59
C SER A 205 -1.20 -14.92 -6.86
N PHE A 206 -1.68 -14.73 -5.65
CA PHE A 206 -1.19 -13.68 -4.75
C PHE A 206 -0.12 -14.25 -3.83
N SER A 207 0.82 -13.38 -3.45
CA SER A 207 1.76 -13.68 -2.36
C SER A 207 0.96 -13.85 -1.06
N PRO A 208 1.08 -14.95 -0.31
CA PRO A 208 0.38 -15.10 0.95
C PRO A 208 0.91 -14.11 2.00
N MET A 209 -0.02 -13.50 2.74
CA MET A 209 0.32 -12.69 3.91
C MET A 209 0.78 -13.61 5.04
N VAL A 210 1.97 -13.35 5.59
CA VAL A 210 2.55 -14.10 6.72
C VAL A 210 2.15 -13.46 8.04
N ALA A 211 2.23 -12.13 8.10
CA ALA A 211 1.89 -11.40 9.31
C ALA A 211 1.34 -10.00 8.95
N ARG A 212 0.52 -9.48 9.85
CA ARG A 212 0.10 -8.09 9.88
C ARG A 212 0.06 -7.61 11.33
N VAL A 213 0.74 -6.52 11.60
CA VAL A 213 0.83 -5.92 12.93
C VAL A 213 0.34 -4.48 12.90
N ARG A 214 -0.48 -4.10 13.86
CA ARG A 214 -0.82 -2.71 14.11
C ARG A 214 0.31 -2.06 14.90
N LEU A 215 0.89 -1.02 14.36
CA LEU A 215 1.92 -0.26 15.06
C LEU A 215 1.30 0.66 16.12
N PRO A 216 2.00 0.95 17.21
CA PRO A 216 1.52 1.85 18.26
C PRO A 216 1.07 3.20 17.72
N GLN A 217 -0.08 3.68 18.19
CA GLN A 217 -0.70 4.93 17.73
C GLN A 217 0.10 6.19 18.07
N ALA A 218 1.02 6.11 19.04
CA ALA A 218 1.93 7.21 19.36
C ALA A 218 2.99 7.41 18.28
N TRP A 219 3.41 6.35 17.61
CA TRP A 219 4.49 6.41 16.64
C TRP A 219 4.12 7.23 15.42
N ARG A 220 5.11 7.88 14.85
CA ARG A 220 4.99 8.71 13.64
C ARG A 220 6.00 8.28 12.61
N CYS A 221 5.75 8.71 11.39
CA CYS A 221 6.69 8.65 10.29
C CYS A 221 6.84 10.06 9.73
N VAL A 222 8.08 10.53 9.56
CA VAL A 222 8.39 11.64 8.67
C VAL A 222 8.66 11.04 7.31
N LEU A 223 7.82 11.35 6.35
CA LEU A 223 7.96 10.94 4.96
C LEU A 223 8.58 12.07 4.17
N LEU A 224 9.71 11.79 3.52
CA LEU A 224 10.41 12.72 2.63
C LEU A 224 10.28 12.22 1.19
N VAL A 225 9.88 13.11 0.28
CA VAL A 225 9.77 12.80 -1.15
C VAL A 225 10.54 13.88 -1.92
N ALA A 226 11.59 13.50 -2.61
CA ALA A 226 12.34 14.43 -3.45
C ALA A 226 11.46 14.95 -4.59
N ARG A 227 11.41 16.29 -4.77
CA ARG A 227 10.51 16.95 -5.72
C ARG A 227 10.87 16.68 -7.18
N ASP A 228 12.16 16.61 -7.46
CA ASP A 228 12.69 16.51 -8.83
C ASP A 228 13.09 15.07 -9.20
N ALA A 229 12.69 14.08 -8.38
CA ALA A 229 13.05 12.69 -8.60
C ALA A 229 11.81 11.82 -8.83
N THR A 230 11.90 10.93 -9.81
CA THR A 230 10.90 9.89 -10.06
C THR A 230 11.56 8.52 -10.06
N GLY A 231 10.91 7.56 -9.43
CA GLY A 231 11.35 6.17 -9.46
C GLY A 231 11.02 5.50 -10.79
N ILE A 232 11.64 4.37 -11.04
CA ILE A 232 11.30 3.55 -12.21
C ILE A 232 10.00 2.78 -11.98
N SER A 233 9.27 2.52 -13.06
CA SER A 233 7.99 1.80 -12.98
C SER A 233 7.58 1.21 -14.32
N GLY A 234 6.55 0.36 -14.31
CA GLY A 234 5.96 -0.20 -15.52
C GLY A 234 6.96 -1.03 -16.32
N GLU A 235 7.18 -0.68 -17.59
CA GLU A 235 8.07 -1.42 -18.48
C GLU A 235 9.54 -1.28 -18.10
N ALA A 236 9.98 -0.07 -17.74
CA ALA A 236 11.35 0.16 -17.28
C ALA A 236 11.69 -0.67 -16.03
N GLU A 237 10.76 -0.81 -15.11
CA GLU A 237 10.91 -1.66 -13.93
C GLU A 237 10.95 -3.16 -14.31
N ARG A 238 10.11 -3.61 -15.26
CA ARG A 238 10.15 -4.99 -15.76
C ARG A 238 11.48 -5.32 -16.42
N GLU A 239 11.98 -4.45 -17.27
CA GLU A 239 13.28 -4.61 -17.93
C GLU A 239 14.44 -4.59 -16.93
N ALA A 240 14.34 -3.78 -15.87
CA ALA A 240 15.30 -3.78 -14.78
C ALA A 240 15.35 -5.15 -14.09
N PHE A 241 14.19 -5.71 -13.70
CA PHE A 241 14.13 -7.04 -13.07
C PHE A 241 14.66 -8.17 -13.97
N LYS A 242 14.49 -8.09 -15.30
CA LYS A 242 15.05 -9.09 -16.22
C LYS A 242 16.58 -9.09 -16.26
N ARG A 243 17.20 -7.94 -15.99
CA ARG A 243 18.67 -7.77 -16.02
C ARG A 243 19.34 -8.10 -14.69
N LEU A 244 18.59 -8.01 -13.60
CA LEU A 244 19.13 -8.30 -12.28
C LEU A 244 19.37 -9.80 -12.10
N PRO A 245 20.51 -10.20 -11.51
CA PRO A 245 20.72 -11.58 -11.11
C PRO A 245 19.71 -11.97 -10.04
N PRO A 246 19.40 -13.27 -9.90
CA PRO A 246 18.58 -13.74 -8.79
C PRO A 246 19.15 -13.29 -7.44
N THR A 247 18.25 -12.95 -6.50
CA THR A 247 18.67 -12.57 -5.14
C THR A 247 19.48 -13.68 -4.50
N PRO A 248 20.72 -13.42 -3.99
CA PRO A 248 21.48 -14.43 -3.27
C PRO A 248 20.66 -15.03 -2.11
N ARG A 249 20.74 -16.35 -1.93
CA ARG A 249 19.95 -17.08 -0.90
C ARG A 249 20.26 -16.59 0.51
N GLU A 250 21.51 -16.20 0.75
CA GLU A 250 21.99 -15.63 2.02
C GLU A 250 21.28 -14.31 2.34
N ILE A 251 21.04 -13.47 1.33
CA ILE A 251 20.27 -12.21 1.48
C ILE A 251 18.81 -12.54 1.82
N THR A 252 18.19 -13.49 1.12
CA THR A 252 16.82 -13.93 1.44
C THR A 252 16.72 -14.50 2.86
N ALA A 253 17.70 -15.31 3.29
CA ALA A 253 17.76 -15.88 4.63
C ALA A 253 17.86 -14.76 5.69
N GLU A 254 18.76 -13.79 5.48
CA GLU A 254 18.95 -12.68 6.42
C GLU A 254 17.73 -11.76 6.46
N LEU A 255 17.13 -11.42 5.32
CA LEU A 255 15.88 -10.64 5.28
C LEU A 255 14.74 -11.36 6.01
N SER A 256 14.66 -12.68 5.87
CA SER A 256 13.65 -13.49 6.60
C SER A 256 13.91 -13.46 8.11
N ARG A 257 15.17 -13.57 8.53
CA ARG A 257 15.57 -13.46 9.92
C ARG A 257 15.23 -12.08 10.48
N LEU A 258 15.62 -11.01 9.80
CA LEU A 258 15.32 -9.63 10.19
C LEU A 258 13.81 -9.41 10.32
N ALA A 259 13.02 -9.89 9.37
CA ALA A 259 11.56 -9.73 9.41
C ALA A 259 10.92 -10.48 10.57
N LEU A 260 11.30 -11.77 10.78
CA LEU A 260 10.60 -12.66 11.71
C LEU A 260 11.13 -12.60 13.14
N VAL A 261 12.43 -12.31 13.31
CA VAL A 261 13.10 -12.40 14.62
C VAL A 261 13.39 -11.02 15.22
N GLU A 262 13.39 -9.96 14.42
CA GLU A 262 13.64 -8.58 14.90
C GLU A 262 12.42 -7.67 14.67
N LEU A 263 12.03 -7.45 13.41
CA LEU A 263 11.04 -6.43 13.05
C LEU A 263 9.64 -6.72 13.61
N LEU A 264 9.14 -7.94 13.40
CA LEU A 264 7.81 -8.34 13.87
C LEU A 264 7.71 -8.39 15.40
N PRO A 265 8.65 -9.02 16.14
CA PRO A 265 8.62 -9.00 17.61
C PRO A 265 8.66 -7.59 18.17
N ALA A 266 9.58 -6.74 17.69
CA ALA A 266 9.69 -5.36 18.16
C ALA A 266 8.40 -4.54 17.88
N ALA A 267 7.75 -4.79 16.73
CA ALA A 267 6.47 -4.15 16.39
C ALA A 267 5.34 -4.61 17.32
N VAL A 268 5.26 -5.91 17.64
CA VAL A 268 4.24 -6.50 18.52
C VAL A 268 4.43 -6.05 19.96
N GLU A 269 5.65 -6.00 20.43
CA GLU A 269 6.01 -5.60 21.80
C GLU A 269 6.00 -4.07 21.99
N GLY A 270 5.88 -3.28 20.92
CA GLY A 270 5.92 -1.82 20.98
C GLY A 270 7.30 -1.27 21.34
N LYS A 271 8.37 -1.98 20.99
CA LYS A 271 9.78 -1.61 21.27
C LYS A 271 10.30 -0.72 20.14
N PHE A 272 10.14 0.59 20.32
CA PHE A 272 10.42 1.57 19.26
C PHE A 272 11.87 1.53 18.74
N ILE A 273 12.86 1.45 19.62
CA ILE A 273 14.28 1.47 19.23
C ILE A 273 14.63 0.22 18.42
N GLU A 274 14.25 -0.96 18.91
CA GLU A 274 14.47 -2.25 18.25
C GLU A 274 13.77 -2.30 16.89
N PHE A 275 12.52 -1.82 16.84
CA PHE A 275 11.76 -1.69 15.61
C PHE A 275 12.47 -0.78 14.60
N SER A 276 12.94 0.38 15.04
CA SER A 276 13.63 1.35 14.20
C SER A 276 14.92 0.77 13.61
N LEU A 277 15.72 0.10 14.43
CA LEU A 277 16.95 -0.56 13.97
C LEU A 277 16.64 -1.69 12.97
N ALA A 278 15.59 -2.48 13.24
CA ALA A 278 15.16 -3.54 12.34
C ALA A 278 14.67 -3.00 10.99
N VAL A 279 13.93 -1.87 10.96
CA VAL A 279 13.53 -1.17 9.73
C VAL A 279 14.76 -0.77 8.91
N ARG A 280 15.75 -0.15 9.53
CA ARG A 280 17.00 0.27 8.86
C ARG A 280 17.75 -0.93 8.29
N ASN A 281 17.98 -1.96 9.13
CA ASN A 281 18.73 -3.15 8.74
C ASN A 281 18.04 -3.90 7.60
N TYR A 282 16.71 -4.05 7.67
CA TYR A 282 15.93 -4.68 6.62
C TYR A 282 16.02 -3.90 5.30
N GLY A 283 15.81 -2.57 5.34
CA GLY A 283 15.89 -1.72 4.15
C GLY A 283 17.27 -1.74 3.49
N ALA A 284 18.33 -1.63 4.28
CA ALA A 284 19.71 -1.71 3.81
C ALA A 284 20.01 -3.07 3.17
N MET A 285 19.61 -4.17 3.82
CA MET A 285 19.82 -5.52 3.29
C MET A 285 19.03 -5.75 1.99
N ALA A 286 17.78 -5.30 1.93
CA ALA A 286 16.92 -5.42 0.75
C ALA A 286 17.41 -4.57 -0.44
N GLY A 287 18.20 -3.54 -0.20
CA GLY A 287 18.83 -2.70 -1.22
C GLY A 287 19.99 -3.38 -1.95
N LYS A 288 20.75 -4.25 -1.27
CA LYS A 288 22.00 -4.85 -1.80
C LYS A 288 21.90 -5.48 -3.18
N PRO A 289 20.84 -6.26 -3.53
CA PRO A 289 20.72 -6.82 -4.88
C PRO A 289 20.62 -5.80 -6.00
N PHE A 290 20.32 -4.54 -5.66
CA PHE A 290 20.12 -3.44 -6.59
C PHE A 290 21.32 -2.49 -6.71
N GLU A 291 22.36 -2.67 -5.90
CA GLU A 291 23.59 -1.86 -5.87
C GLU A 291 24.66 -2.33 -6.88
N THR A 292 24.37 -3.31 -7.74
CA THR A 292 25.35 -3.84 -8.68
C THR A 292 25.66 -2.84 -9.80
N GLU A 293 26.92 -2.78 -10.25
CA GLU A 293 27.38 -1.91 -11.36
C GLU A 293 26.55 -2.10 -12.65
N SER A 294 26.06 -3.32 -12.86
CA SER A 294 25.21 -3.63 -14.02
C SER A 294 23.80 -3.07 -13.90
N SER A 295 23.34 -2.71 -12.70
CA SER A 295 21.95 -2.30 -12.49
C SER A 295 21.69 -0.87 -12.96
N LYS A 296 22.69 0.03 -12.95
CA LYS A 296 22.54 1.48 -13.16
C LYS A 296 21.29 2.08 -12.50
N LEU A 297 20.76 1.37 -11.51
CA LEU A 297 19.49 1.67 -10.89
C LEU A 297 19.77 2.52 -9.66
N PRO A 298 19.04 3.58 -9.50
CA PRO A 298 19.30 4.54 -8.45
C PRO A 298 18.69 4.09 -7.11
N TYR A 299 19.34 3.15 -6.42
CA TYR A 299 19.54 3.43 -5.01
C TYR A 299 20.54 4.57 -5.01
N ALA A 300 20.03 5.76 -5.32
CA ALA A 300 20.90 6.88 -5.62
C ALA A 300 21.72 7.21 -4.36
N LYS A 301 22.98 7.55 -4.55
CA LYS A 301 23.83 8.09 -3.49
C LYS A 301 23.10 9.16 -2.65
N ALA A 302 22.30 10.03 -3.30
CA ALA A 302 21.49 11.03 -2.62
C ALA A 302 20.48 10.43 -1.60
N THR A 303 19.91 9.25 -1.87
CA THR A 303 19.01 8.59 -0.91
C THR A 303 19.79 7.96 0.25
N ALA A 304 20.98 7.39 -0.02
CA ALA A 304 21.85 6.87 1.00
C ALA A 304 22.35 7.99 1.92
N ASP A 305 22.82 9.09 1.36
CA ASP A 305 23.27 10.27 2.13
C ASP A 305 22.11 10.85 2.98
N LEU A 306 20.89 10.87 2.46
CA LEU A 306 19.70 11.29 3.21
C LEU A 306 19.39 10.35 4.38
N ILE A 307 19.45 9.03 4.17
CA ILE A 307 19.23 8.03 5.23
C ILE A 307 20.28 8.17 6.34
N GLU A 308 21.54 8.42 5.98
CA GLU A 308 22.63 8.65 6.92
C GLU A 308 22.36 9.92 7.74
N LEU A 309 22.07 11.03 7.11
CA LEU A 309 21.72 12.29 7.76
C LEU A 309 20.53 12.12 8.73
N LEU A 310 19.45 11.45 8.32
CA LEU A 310 18.31 11.20 9.20
C LEU A 310 18.68 10.40 10.43
N SER A 311 19.57 9.42 10.29
CA SER A 311 20.10 8.63 11.42
C SER A 311 20.92 9.50 12.38
N GLU A 312 21.80 10.36 11.87
CA GLU A 312 22.58 11.31 12.67
C GLU A 312 21.69 12.32 13.41
N LEU A 313 20.56 12.68 12.81
CA LEU A 313 19.56 13.56 13.40
C LEU A 313 18.66 12.86 14.45
N GLY A 314 18.94 11.60 14.79
CA GLY A 314 18.24 10.85 15.83
C GLY A 314 17.01 10.05 15.36
N ALA A 315 16.89 9.81 14.07
CA ALA A 315 15.85 8.95 13.48
C ALA A 315 16.49 7.73 12.82
N PRO A 316 16.99 6.73 13.58
CA PRO A 316 17.71 5.59 13.02
C PRO A 316 16.83 4.67 12.17
N GLY A 317 15.51 4.68 12.36
CA GLY A 317 14.54 3.86 11.64
C GLY A 317 14.20 4.42 10.27
N CYS A 318 15.18 4.57 9.39
CA CYS A 318 15.01 5.13 8.05
C CYS A 318 15.11 4.05 6.98
N ALA A 319 14.24 4.15 5.97
CA ALA A 319 14.28 3.27 4.80
C ALA A 319 13.71 3.95 3.55
N GLN A 320 14.30 3.63 2.41
CA GLN A 320 13.75 4.01 1.10
C GLN A 320 12.54 3.12 0.77
N SER A 321 11.56 3.66 0.07
CA SER A 321 10.40 2.92 -0.40
C SER A 321 10.60 2.39 -1.82
N SER A 322 10.92 1.11 -1.97
CA SER A 322 11.02 0.44 -3.28
C SER A 322 11.99 1.20 -4.22
N TRP A 323 11.62 1.39 -5.49
CA TRP A 323 12.38 2.14 -6.50
C TRP A 323 12.14 3.65 -6.46
N GLY A 324 11.35 4.14 -5.53
CA GLY A 324 10.97 5.53 -5.50
C GLY A 324 11.94 6.40 -4.71
N PRO A 325 11.87 7.73 -4.90
CA PRO A 325 12.66 8.67 -4.12
C PRO A 325 12.11 8.91 -2.71
N ALA A 326 10.98 8.25 -2.34
CA ALA A 326 10.42 8.41 -1.02
C ALA A 326 11.29 7.69 0.03
N VAL A 327 11.61 8.42 1.10
CA VAL A 327 12.28 7.91 2.29
C VAL A 327 11.35 8.11 3.48
N MET A 328 11.22 7.08 4.32
CA MET A 328 10.54 7.19 5.60
C MET A 328 11.55 7.24 6.73
N ALA A 329 11.23 8.00 7.77
CA ALA A 329 11.94 8.04 9.04
C ALA A 329 10.96 7.80 10.18
N CYS A 330 11.16 6.73 10.95
CA CYS A 330 10.33 6.42 12.11
C CYS A 330 10.63 7.36 13.27
N CYS A 331 9.58 7.82 13.95
CA CYS A 331 9.67 8.66 15.14
C CYS A 331 8.75 8.09 16.24
N GLU A 332 9.24 8.10 17.48
CA GLU A 332 8.50 7.54 18.61
C GLU A 332 7.23 8.33 18.96
N SER A 333 7.24 9.64 18.67
CA SER A 333 6.11 10.53 18.99
C SER A 333 5.95 11.64 17.94
N LEU A 334 4.85 12.39 18.05
CA LEU A 334 4.60 13.59 17.24
C LEU A 334 5.66 14.67 17.51
N ASP A 335 6.06 14.87 18.77
CA ASP A 335 7.06 15.87 19.14
C ASP A 335 8.44 15.54 18.55
N ARG A 336 8.83 14.26 18.56
CA ARG A 336 10.08 13.81 17.91
C ARG A 336 10.02 14.01 16.39
N ALA A 337 8.88 13.74 15.79
CA ALA A 337 8.70 13.97 14.36
C ALA A 337 8.73 15.47 14.00
N GLY A 338 8.10 16.33 14.80
CA GLY A 338 8.17 17.79 14.66
C GLY A 338 9.60 18.31 14.75
N SER A 339 10.30 17.93 15.83
CA SER A 339 11.71 18.32 16.03
C SER A 339 12.63 17.87 14.88
N LEU A 340 12.38 16.68 14.31
CA LEU A 340 13.12 16.21 13.13
C LEU A 340 12.85 17.11 11.92
N VAL A 341 11.59 17.42 11.64
CA VAL A 341 11.22 18.30 10.51
C VAL A 341 11.84 19.69 10.69
N ASP A 342 11.77 20.30 11.88
CA ASP A 342 12.37 21.61 12.15
C ASP A 342 13.88 21.63 11.86
N ARG A 343 14.59 20.56 12.24
CA ARG A 343 16.03 20.41 11.96
C ARG A 343 16.29 20.25 10.45
N LEU A 344 15.50 19.44 9.75
CA LEU A 344 15.62 19.27 8.31
C LEU A 344 15.32 20.57 7.54
N GLU A 345 14.34 21.34 7.98
CA GLU A 345 14.03 22.67 7.45
C GLU A 345 15.22 23.64 7.66
N SER A 346 15.80 23.66 8.86
CA SER A 346 16.96 24.51 9.17
C SER A 346 18.20 24.16 8.33
N LEU A 347 18.32 22.91 7.89
CA LEU A 347 19.35 22.46 6.95
C LEU A 347 18.99 22.71 5.47
N GLY A 348 17.81 23.28 5.21
CA GLY A 348 17.36 23.65 3.87
C GLY A 348 16.78 22.51 3.03
N LEU A 349 16.52 21.34 3.62
CA LEU A 349 15.98 20.18 2.89
C LEU A 349 14.57 20.42 2.36
N GLY A 350 13.76 21.27 2.99
CA GLY A 350 12.44 21.67 2.52
C GLY A 350 12.41 22.32 1.13
N ARG A 351 13.55 22.77 0.61
CA ARG A 351 13.65 23.29 -0.76
C ARG A 351 13.59 22.19 -1.82
N HIS A 352 14.04 20.99 -1.49
CA HIS A 352 14.20 19.87 -2.43
C HIS A 352 13.29 18.69 -2.12
N HIS A 353 12.67 18.66 -0.93
CA HIS A 353 11.82 17.56 -0.49
C HIS A 353 10.47 18.07 0.00
N ASP A 354 9.43 17.37 -0.35
CA ASP A 354 8.16 17.45 0.36
C ASP A 354 8.26 16.60 1.63
N MET A 355 7.95 17.19 2.78
CA MET A 355 8.01 16.53 4.08
C MET A 355 6.63 16.44 4.69
N VAL A 356 6.24 15.24 5.14
CA VAL A 356 4.92 14.98 5.73
C VAL A 356 5.09 14.18 7.01
N ILE A 357 4.61 14.73 8.14
CA ILE A 357 4.43 13.95 9.36
C ILE A 357 3.13 13.16 9.23
N THR A 358 3.21 11.85 9.40
CA THR A 358 2.06 10.94 9.25
C THR A 358 2.02 9.88 10.34
N LYS A 359 0.84 9.31 10.56
CA LYS A 359 0.64 8.11 11.39
C LYS A 359 0.86 6.86 10.55
N PHE A 360 1.16 5.76 11.21
CA PHE A 360 1.01 4.44 10.63
C PHE A 360 -0.48 4.10 10.54
N ASP A 361 -0.95 3.84 9.33
CA ASP A 361 -2.36 3.56 9.09
C ASP A 361 -2.73 2.17 9.60
N THR A 362 -3.86 2.05 10.27
CA THR A 362 -4.37 0.80 10.86
C THR A 362 -5.77 0.42 10.39
N GLN A 363 -6.37 1.25 9.53
CA GLN A 363 -7.72 1.06 9.02
C GLN A 363 -7.77 0.50 7.60
N GLY A 364 -6.88 0.99 6.72
CA GLY A 364 -6.92 0.70 5.29
C GLY A 364 -7.81 1.66 4.50
N GLY A 365 -8.37 1.15 3.41
CA GLY A 365 -9.31 1.89 2.56
C GLY A 365 -10.68 2.01 3.20
N VAL A 366 -11.27 3.19 3.08
CA VAL A 366 -12.63 3.49 3.56
C VAL A 366 -13.48 3.97 2.38
N LEU A 367 -14.67 3.40 2.23
CA LEU A 367 -15.67 3.84 1.27
C LEU A 367 -16.84 4.47 2.00
N ARG A 368 -17.28 5.63 1.51
CA ARG A 368 -18.47 6.34 1.99
C ARG A 368 -19.45 6.53 0.86
N VAL A 369 -20.73 6.31 1.13
CA VAL A 369 -21.81 6.75 0.25
C VAL A 369 -22.02 8.25 0.48
N ILE A 370 -22.02 9.03 -0.60
CA ILE A 370 -22.16 10.50 -0.53
C ILE A 370 -23.43 11.01 -1.21
N GLU A 371 -24.11 10.16 -2.02
CA GLU A 371 -25.41 10.43 -2.64
C GLU A 371 -26.19 9.13 -2.86
#